data_bf1ca9a63b592e82eb068dc9eacac295
#
_entry.id   bf1ca9a63b592e82eb068dc9eacac295
#
_cell.length_a   1.000
_cell.length_b   1.000
_cell.length_c   1.000
_cell.angle_alpha   90.00
_cell.angle_beta   90.00
_cell.angle_gamma   90.00
#
_symmetry.space_group_name_H-M   'P 1'
#
loop_
_entity.id
_entity.type
_entity.pdbx_description
1 polymer ?
#
loop_
_entity_poly.entity_id
_entity_poly.type
_entity_poly.pdbx_seq_one_letter_code
_entity_poly.pdbx_strand_id
1 'polypeptide(L)'
;MIILEVIPVNKVAIYCRVDSGRNSASLQHAAALQKVRLEQFAATKKYIVVGYYDDIGYAGHDMSRPGLLALNTDYDKGLFDAVLVVNRTRLYRGDAWSKPNWPFPVITLADA
;
A
#
# COMPACT_ATOMS: atom_id res chain seq x y z
N MET A 1 -15.85 -22.19 26.75
CA MET A 1 -16.18 -20.88 26.19
C MET A 1 -15.26 -20.63 25.00
N ILE A 2 -15.83 -20.39 23.83
CA ILE A 2 -15.05 -20.10 22.64
C ILE A 2 -14.82 -18.59 22.61
N ILE A 3 -13.56 -18.19 22.69
CA ILE A 3 -13.18 -16.80 22.52
C ILE A 3 -12.83 -16.62 21.06
N LEU A 4 -13.64 -15.84 20.34
CA LEU A 4 -13.29 -15.44 18.98
C LEU A 4 -12.26 -14.31 19.07
N GLU A 5 -11.00 -14.68 18.94
CA GLU A 5 -9.95 -13.68 18.86
C GLU A 5 -9.91 -13.10 17.46
N VAL A 6 -10.23 -11.82 17.34
CA VAL A 6 -9.89 -11.05 16.15
C VAL A 6 -8.41 -10.71 16.27
N ILE A 7 -7.57 -11.30 15.44
CA ILE A 7 -6.15 -10.95 15.42
C ILE A 7 -6.06 -9.53 14.89
N PRO A 8 -5.65 -8.54 15.69
CA PRO A 8 -5.55 -7.17 15.21
C PRO A 8 -4.41 -7.04 14.21
N VAL A 9 -4.58 -6.12 13.26
CA VAL A 9 -3.48 -5.73 12.38
C VAL A 9 -2.39 -5.13 13.25
N ASN A 10 -1.17 -5.66 13.14
CA ASN A 10 -0.02 -5.22 13.91
C ASN A 10 1.11 -4.76 12.98
N LYS A 11 1.48 -5.60 12.02
CA LYS A 11 2.57 -5.33 11.06
C LYS A 11 1.98 -4.87 9.74
N VAL A 12 2.48 -3.77 9.21
CA VAL A 12 1.98 -3.20 7.97
C VAL A 12 3.12 -2.92 7.00
N ALA A 13 2.80 -2.98 5.71
CA ALA A 13 3.65 -2.49 4.64
C ALA A 13 3.07 -1.19 4.11
N ILE A 14 3.93 -0.25 3.78
CA ILE A 14 3.54 1.00 3.15
C ILE A 14 3.79 0.87 1.66
N TYR A 15 2.76 1.18 0.86
CA TYR A 15 2.87 1.19 -0.59
C TYR A 15 2.53 2.57 -1.15
N CYS A 16 3.40 3.08 -2.01
CA CYS A 16 3.25 4.36 -2.67
C CYS A 16 3.33 4.17 -4.18
N ARG A 17 2.50 4.89 -4.93
CA ARG A 17 2.57 4.90 -6.38
C ARG A 17 2.39 6.32 -6.91
N VAL A 18 3.20 6.68 -7.88
CA VAL A 18 3.13 7.97 -8.56
C VAL A 18 3.13 7.73 -10.07
N ASP A 19 2.15 8.30 -10.76
CA ASP A 19 2.03 8.18 -12.22
C ASP A 19 3.19 8.89 -12.93
N SER A 20 3.51 8.45 -14.14
CA SER A 20 4.45 9.12 -15.00
C SER A 20 3.92 10.50 -15.46
N GLY A 21 4.75 11.30 -16.13
CA GLY A 21 4.36 12.57 -16.72
C GLY A 21 4.93 13.80 -16.03
N ARG A 22 5.77 13.59 -15.01
CA ARG A 22 6.50 14.67 -14.31
C ARG A 22 8.00 14.40 -14.39
N ASN A 23 8.83 15.38 -14.05
CA ASN A 23 10.26 15.13 -13.92
C ASN A 23 10.56 14.24 -12.72
N SER A 24 11.74 13.63 -12.72
CA SER A 24 12.15 12.66 -11.69
C SER A 24 12.10 13.25 -10.28
N ALA A 25 12.54 14.49 -10.08
CA ALA A 25 12.55 15.12 -8.78
C ALA A 25 11.12 15.29 -8.23
N SER A 26 10.16 15.70 -9.09
CA SER A 26 8.75 15.84 -8.69
C SER A 26 8.12 14.49 -8.34
N LEU A 27 8.44 13.44 -9.09
CA LEU A 27 7.94 12.09 -8.82
C LEU A 27 8.45 11.58 -7.46
N GLN A 28 9.74 11.76 -7.19
CA GLN A 28 10.35 11.35 -5.92
C GLN A 28 9.75 12.11 -4.74
N HIS A 29 9.52 13.41 -4.91
CA HIS A 29 8.90 14.23 -3.87
C HIS A 29 7.46 13.79 -3.58
N ALA A 30 6.67 13.51 -4.61
CA ALA A 30 5.29 13.03 -4.45
C ALA A 30 5.24 11.68 -3.72
N ALA A 31 6.16 10.77 -4.04
CA ALA A 31 6.25 9.48 -3.34
C ALA A 31 6.64 9.66 -1.88
N ALA A 32 7.59 10.56 -1.59
CA ALA A 32 8.02 10.86 -0.24
C ALA A 32 6.89 11.44 0.62
N LEU A 33 6.02 12.28 0.05
CA LEU A 33 4.86 12.82 0.75
C LEU A 33 3.86 11.72 1.11
N GLN A 34 3.60 10.80 0.21
CA GLN A 34 2.73 9.65 0.51
C GLN A 34 3.30 8.85 1.68
N LYS A 35 4.59 8.56 1.63
CA LYS A 35 5.28 7.78 2.67
C LYS A 35 5.16 8.45 4.04
N VAL A 36 5.44 9.75 4.14
CA VAL A 36 5.37 10.48 5.40
C VAL A 36 3.96 10.45 5.99
N ARG A 37 2.94 10.67 5.15
CA ARG A 37 1.55 10.63 5.59
C ARG A 37 1.17 9.24 6.13
N LEU A 38 1.62 8.19 5.47
CA LEU A 38 1.34 6.82 5.90
C LEU A 38 2.12 6.43 7.15
N GLU A 39 3.34 6.90 7.31
CA GLU A 39 4.11 6.71 8.53
C GLU A 39 3.44 7.37 9.74
N GLN A 40 2.94 8.59 9.57
CA GLN A 40 2.20 9.30 10.62
C GLN A 40 0.92 8.56 10.99
N PHE A 41 0.18 8.07 9.99
CA PHE A 41 -1.02 7.28 10.20
C PHE A 41 -0.70 5.99 10.98
N ALA A 42 0.34 5.28 10.57
CA ALA A 42 0.76 4.05 11.22
C ALA A 42 1.12 4.29 12.69
N ALA A 43 1.83 5.38 12.97
CA ALA A 43 2.18 5.76 14.35
C ALA A 43 0.94 6.03 15.19
N THR A 44 -0.04 6.76 14.64
CA THR A 44 -1.31 7.05 15.34
C THR A 44 -2.07 5.76 15.67
N LYS A 45 -2.07 4.79 14.76
CA LYS A 45 -2.76 3.51 14.95
C LYS A 45 -1.92 2.47 15.70
N LYS A 46 -0.68 2.81 16.02
CA LYS A 46 0.27 1.91 16.68
C LYS A 46 0.60 0.66 15.84
N TYR A 47 0.60 0.81 14.52
CA TYR A 47 1.07 -0.23 13.62
C TYR A 47 2.58 -0.23 13.55
N ILE A 48 3.17 -1.40 13.35
CA ILE A 48 4.60 -1.55 13.13
C ILE A 48 4.83 -1.61 11.61
N VAL A 49 5.54 -0.63 11.08
CA VAL A 49 5.90 -0.61 9.65
C VAL A 49 7.09 -1.53 9.43
N VAL A 50 6.90 -2.60 8.69
CA VAL A 50 7.94 -3.61 8.43
C VAL A 50 8.50 -3.57 7.02
N GLY A 51 7.91 -2.80 6.11
CA GLY A 51 8.40 -2.69 4.74
C GLY A 51 7.84 -1.48 4.02
N TYR A 52 8.63 -1.01 3.04
CA TYR A 52 8.27 0.10 2.18
C TYR A 52 8.37 -0.37 0.74
N TYR A 53 7.33 -0.09 -0.05
CA TYR A 53 7.24 -0.49 -1.45
C TYR A 53 6.78 0.70 -2.24
N ASP A 54 7.39 0.95 -3.38
CA ASP A 54 6.95 2.04 -4.25
C ASP A 54 7.05 1.67 -5.72
N ASP A 55 6.21 2.33 -6.52
CA ASP A 55 6.26 2.28 -7.97
C ASP A 55 6.15 3.71 -8.48
N ILE A 56 7.29 4.28 -8.81
CA ILE A 56 7.41 5.67 -9.24
C ILE A 56 7.47 5.72 -10.76
N GLY A 57 6.51 6.43 -11.37
CA GLY A 57 6.41 6.53 -12.82
C GLY A 57 5.61 5.41 -13.48
N TYR A 58 4.78 4.71 -12.73
CA TYR A 58 3.95 3.61 -13.23
C TYR A 58 2.47 3.96 -13.16
N ALA A 59 1.72 3.58 -14.19
CA ALA A 59 0.27 3.78 -14.22
C ALA A 59 -0.46 2.79 -13.31
N GLY A 60 -1.58 3.21 -12.74
CA GLY A 60 -2.34 2.40 -11.80
C GLY A 60 -3.02 1.17 -12.41
N HIS A 61 -3.16 1.11 -13.75
CA HIS A 61 -3.69 -0.07 -14.44
C HIS A 61 -2.61 -1.09 -14.79
N ASP A 62 -1.32 -0.73 -14.69
CA ASP A 62 -0.22 -1.64 -14.96
C ASP A 62 -0.02 -2.56 -13.76
N MET A 63 -0.41 -3.81 -13.90
CA MET A 63 -0.33 -4.81 -12.83
C MET A 63 1.03 -5.50 -12.76
N SER A 64 1.96 -5.18 -13.67
CA SER A 64 3.32 -5.74 -13.69
C SER A 64 4.33 -4.86 -12.97
N ARG A 65 3.88 -3.86 -12.21
CA ARG A 65 4.75 -2.94 -11.48
C ARG A 65 5.64 -3.69 -10.50
N PRO A 66 6.97 -3.41 -10.48
CA PRO A 66 7.88 -4.21 -9.63
C PRO A 66 7.61 -4.09 -8.13
N GLY A 67 7.24 -2.91 -7.64
CA GLY A 67 6.89 -2.73 -6.22
C GLY A 67 5.65 -3.51 -5.83
N LEU A 68 4.61 -3.51 -6.69
CA LEU A 68 3.39 -4.27 -6.45
C LEU A 68 3.67 -5.78 -6.45
N LEU A 69 4.50 -6.26 -7.37
CA LEU A 69 4.88 -7.67 -7.42
C LEU A 69 5.64 -8.09 -6.17
N ALA A 70 6.58 -7.26 -5.70
CA ALA A 70 7.30 -7.49 -4.46
C ALA A 70 6.36 -7.52 -3.25
N LEU A 71 5.39 -6.59 -3.22
CA LEU A 71 4.39 -6.51 -2.16
C LEU A 71 3.59 -7.81 -2.06
N ASN A 72 3.11 -8.32 -3.19
CA ASN A 72 2.37 -9.59 -3.24
C ASN A 72 3.22 -10.76 -2.75
N THR A 73 4.46 -10.84 -3.21
CA THR A 73 5.39 -11.91 -2.83
C THR A 73 5.66 -11.89 -1.34
N ASP A 74 5.91 -10.73 -0.77
CA ASP A 74 6.24 -10.60 0.65
C ASP A 74 5.03 -10.84 1.54
N TYR A 75 3.83 -10.45 1.10
CA TYR A 75 2.62 -10.81 1.82
C TYR A 75 2.43 -12.32 1.87
N ASP A 76 2.67 -13.00 0.75
CA ASP A 76 2.56 -14.47 0.66
C ASP A 76 3.53 -15.16 1.63
N LYS A 77 4.67 -14.53 1.91
CA LYS A 77 5.65 -15.02 2.89
C LYS A 77 5.24 -14.71 4.34
N GLY A 78 4.15 -14.02 4.56
CA GLY A 78 3.67 -13.69 5.90
C GLY A 78 4.41 -12.55 6.58
N LEU A 79 5.06 -11.65 5.83
CA LEU A 79 5.90 -10.60 6.41
C LEU A 79 5.10 -9.46 7.06
N PHE A 80 3.85 -9.27 6.66
CA PHE A 80 2.98 -8.23 7.23
C PHE A 80 1.53 -8.66 7.17
N ASP A 81 0.68 -7.95 7.90
CA ASP A 81 -0.75 -8.28 8.04
C ASP A 81 -1.64 -7.50 7.08
N ALA A 82 -1.23 -6.29 6.71
CA ALA A 82 -2.02 -5.39 5.87
C ALA A 82 -1.13 -4.40 5.13
N VAL A 83 -1.68 -3.77 4.10
CA VAL A 83 -1.01 -2.77 3.29
C VAL A 83 -1.67 -1.41 3.50
N LEU A 84 -0.86 -0.40 3.81
CA LEU A 84 -1.30 0.99 3.92
C LEU A 84 -1.05 1.71 2.61
N VAL A 85 -2.08 2.38 2.10
CA VAL A 85 -2.01 3.26 0.92
C VAL A 85 -2.76 4.55 1.22
N VAL A 86 -2.38 5.63 0.58
CA VAL A 86 -3.06 6.92 0.74
C VAL A 86 -4.53 6.81 0.30
N ASN A 87 -4.76 6.15 -0.83
CA ASN A 87 -6.09 5.81 -1.31
C ASN A 87 -5.98 4.58 -2.23
N ARG A 88 -7.13 3.97 -2.54
CA ARG A 88 -7.15 2.72 -3.30
C ARG A 88 -6.67 2.86 -4.73
N THR A 89 -6.68 4.07 -5.31
CA THR A 89 -6.17 4.29 -6.66
C THR A 89 -4.66 4.08 -6.76
N ARG A 90 -3.93 4.09 -5.63
CA ARG A 90 -2.49 3.77 -5.63
C ARG A 90 -2.25 2.30 -5.96
N LEU A 91 -3.18 1.42 -5.58
CA LEU A 91 -3.10 -0.01 -5.92
C LEU A 91 -3.64 -0.29 -7.32
N TYR A 92 -4.80 0.26 -7.65
CA TYR A 92 -5.40 0.08 -8.96
C TYR A 92 -6.17 1.33 -9.38
N ARG A 93 -5.97 1.75 -10.61
CA ARG A 93 -6.71 2.82 -11.25
C ARG A 93 -7.14 2.35 -12.64
N GLY A 94 -8.45 2.14 -12.81
CA GLY A 94 -9.01 1.64 -14.05
C GLY A 94 -10.51 1.42 -13.89
N ASP A 95 -11.11 0.64 -14.78
CA ASP A 95 -12.54 0.37 -14.70
C ASP A 95 -12.87 -0.64 -13.59
N ALA A 96 -14.12 -0.58 -13.10
CA ALA A 96 -14.56 -1.44 -11.99
C ALA A 96 -14.62 -2.93 -12.37
N TRP A 97 -14.78 -3.24 -13.66
CA TRP A 97 -14.89 -4.61 -14.14
C TRP A 97 -13.54 -5.33 -14.11
N SER A 98 -12.47 -4.59 -14.31
CA SER A 98 -11.11 -5.13 -14.33
C SER A 98 -10.40 -5.04 -12.98
N LYS A 99 -11.10 -4.56 -11.94
CA LYS A 99 -10.51 -4.37 -10.62
C LYS A 99 -10.04 -5.70 -10.03
N PRO A 100 -8.77 -5.82 -9.67
CA PRO A 100 -8.26 -7.06 -9.09
C PRO A 100 -8.74 -7.25 -7.65
N ASN A 101 -8.77 -8.51 -7.21
CA ASN A 101 -8.93 -8.84 -5.81
C ASN A 101 -7.55 -8.93 -5.17
N TRP A 102 -7.34 -8.17 -4.11
CA TRP A 102 -6.06 -8.17 -3.43
C TRP A 102 -5.99 -9.33 -2.44
N PRO A 103 -4.84 -10.04 -2.36
CA PRO A 103 -4.68 -11.12 -1.38
C PRO A 103 -4.55 -10.60 0.04
N PHE A 104 -4.24 -9.32 0.22
CA PHE A 104 -3.97 -8.69 1.51
C PHE A 104 -5.08 -7.69 1.88
N PRO A 105 -5.30 -7.46 3.18
CA PRO A 105 -6.15 -6.35 3.61
C PRO A 105 -5.54 -5.00 3.22
N VAL A 106 -6.38 -4.08 2.77
CA VAL A 106 -5.97 -2.73 2.35
C VAL A 106 -6.56 -1.73 3.33
N ILE A 107 -5.70 -0.88 3.88
CA ILE A 107 -6.09 0.20 4.77
C ILE A 107 -5.70 1.51 4.13
N THR A 108 -6.65 2.42 4.00
CA THR A 108 -6.41 3.76 3.45
C THR A 108 -6.51 4.82 4.55
N LEU A 109 -6.02 6.02 4.27
CA LEU A 109 -6.18 7.14 5.19
C LEU A 109 -7.65 7.47 5.43
N ALA A 110 -8.51 7.21 4.45
CA ALA A 110 -9.95 7.45 4.56
C ALA A 110 -10.67 6.42 5.45
N ASP A 111 -10.06 5.27 5.69
CA ASP A 111 -10.62 4.21 6.53
C ASP A 111 -10.31 4.43 8.03
N ALA A 112 -9.67 5.52 8.35
CA ALA A 112 -9.25 5.83 9.72
C ALA A 112 -10.41 6.11 10.66
#